data_198a11c822d66ab20d13ba10c9b8acf6
#
_entry.id   198a11c822d66ab20d13ba10c9b8acf6
#
_cell.length_a   1.000
_cell.length_b   1.000
_cell.length_c   1.000
_cell.angle_alpha   90.00
_cell.angle_beta   90.00
_cell.angle_gamma   90.00
#
_symmetry.space_group_name_H-M   'P 1'
#
loop_
_entity.id
_entity.type
_entity.pdbx_description
1 polymer ?
#
loop_
_entity_poly.entity_id
_entity_poly.type
_entity_poly.pdbx_seq_one_letter_code
_entity_poly.pdbx_strand_id
1 'polypeptide(L)'
;IPQQEPKGFFATLRNPIELMRYESLPIAAYQYASGNTKEVQAKKAQDFIQANPTLQGTPEYMEAEAVLERYGYALSEQPFSLEALQAAVKTNPGAMAGEFVNAFMADPYLLFTPYALGGNALAKFMQANNILAKVPRIQRGVAIGTAAVPEAAAYSTVMQLGEKGELDANRVAVETAIGGAGALGLGMLWGGS
;
A
#
# COMPACT_ATOMS: atom_id res chain seq x y z
N ILE A 1 21.45 -14.65 -13.32
CA ILE A 1 20.42 -14.34 -12.30
C ILE A 1 19.22 -15.18 -12.66
N PRO A 2 18.77 -16.13 -11.81
CA PRO A 2 17.56 -16.89 -12.09
C PRO A 2 16.40 -15.89 -12.20
N GLN A 3 15.73 -15.89 -13.35
CA GLN A 3 14.49 -15.18 -13.50
C GLN A 3 13.48 -15.85 -12.55
N GLN A 4 13.07 -15.13 -11.51
CA GLN A 4 11.98 -15.59 -10.66
C GLN A 4 10.72 -15.67 -11.53
N GLU A 5 10.08 -16.83 -11.54
CA GLU A 5 8.79 -16.99 -12.20
C GLU A 5 7.80 -15.95 -11.64
N PRO A 6 6.95 -15.35 -12.50
CA PRO A 6 5.96 -14.38 -12.04
C PRO A 6 5.05 -15.02 -11.00
N LYS A 7 4.98 -14.45 -9.81
CA LYS A 7 4.07 -14.90 -8.76
C LYS A 7 2.63 -14.57 -9.15
N GLY A 8 1.75 -15.56 -9.11
CA GLY A 8 0.33 -15.34 -9.32
C GLY A 8 -0.32 -14.55 -8.18
N PHE A 9 -1.58 -14.17 -8.35
CA PHE A 9 -2.36 -13.43 -7.35
C PHE A 9 -2.35 -14.11 -5.98
N PHE A 10 -2.71 -15.38 -5.89
CA PHE A 10 -2.78 -16.10 -4.62
C PHE A 10 -1.41 -16.30 -3.96
N ALA A 11 -0.36 -16.48 -4.74
CA ALA A 11 1.01 -16.61 -4.23
C ALA A 11 1.57 -15.30 -3.65
N THR A 12 0.98 -14.16 -4.00
CA THR A 12 1.36 -12.83 -3.51
C THR A 12 0.65 -12.50 -2.19
N LEU A 13 -0.51 -13.10 -1.92
CA LEU A 13 -1.26 -12.84 -0.69
C LEU A 13 -0.47 -13.29 0.54
N ARG A 14 -0.44 -12.43 1.55
CA ARG A 14 0.26 -12.66 2.81
C ARG A 14 -0.72 -12.82 3.97
N ASN A 15 -0.24 -13.32 5.10
CA ASN A 15 -1.05 -13.48 6.30
C ASN A 15 -1.58 -12.13 6.78
N PRO A 16 -2.92 -11.95 6.93
CA PRO A 16 -3.50 -10.67 7.34
C PRO A 16 -3.04 -10.20 8.72
N ILE A 17 -2.80 -11.13 9.65
CA ILE A 17 -2.33 -10.79 11.01
C ILE A 17 -0.92 -10.21 10.96
N GLU A 18 -0.03 -10.79 10.17
CA GLU A 18 1.32 -10.26 9.97
C GLU A 18 1.30 -8.90 9.25
N LEU A 19 0.45 -8.75 8.24
CA LEU A 19 0.28 -7.47 7.55
C LEU A 19 -0.18 -6.37 8.50
N MET A 20 -1.19 -6.62 9.32
CA MET A 20 -1.66 -5.66 10.31
C MET A 20 -0.59 -5.31 11.35
N ARG A 21 0.19 -6.29 11.76
CA ARG A 21 1.21 -6.13 12.80
C ARG A 21 2.44 -5.37 12.32
N TYR A 22 2.83 -5.50 11.07
CA TYR A 22 4.12 -5.01 10.57
C TYR A 22 4.03 -3.98 9.45
N GLU A 23 2.91 -3.90 8.75
CA GLU A 23 2.77 -3.08 7.54
C GLU A 23 1.54 -2.16 7.55
N SER A 24 0.84 -2.07 8.67
CA SER A 24 -0.32 -1.19 8.81
C SER A 24 0.08 0.29 8.93
N LEU A 25 -0.88 1.17 8.65
CA LEU A 25 -0.70 2.61 8.76
C LEU A 25 -0.28 3.08 10.17
N PRO A 26 -0.90 2.59 11.27
CA PRO A 26 -0.46 2.95 12.62
C PRO A 26 1.00 2.55 12.90
N ILE A 27 1.44 1.41 12.40
CA ILE A 27 2.83 0.96 12.54
C ILE A 27 3.77 1.87 11.75
N ALA A 28 3.43 2.25 10.53
CA ALA A 28 4.21 3.18 9.74
C ALA A 28 4.34 4.55 10.42
N ALA A 29 3.26 5.07 10.97
CA ALA A 29 3.25 6.32 11.73
C ALA A 29 4.16 6.25 12.98
N TYR A 30 4.09 5.14 13.72
CA TYR A 30 4.97 4.91 14.88
C TYR A 30 6.45 4.79 14.48
N GLN A 31 6.74 4.08 13.41
CA GLN A 31 8.09 3.94 12.89
C GLN A 31 8.70 5.29 12.49
N TYR A 32 7.92 6.13 11.84
CA TYR A 32 8.36 7.49 11.53
C TYR A 32 8.57 8.33 12.78
N ALA A 33 7.59 8.36 13.69
CA ALA A 33 7.65 9.17 14.91
C ALA A 33 8.80 8.76 15.83
N SER A 34 9.13 7.47 15.91
CA SER A 34 10.24 6.93 16.73
C SER A 34 11.61 7.03 16.04
N GLY A 35 11.68 7.42 14.78
CA GLY A 35 12.91 7.39 13.98
C GLY A 35 13.38 5.97 13.62
N ASN A 36 12.61 4.94 13.93
CA ASN A 36 12.92 3.54 13.65
C ASN A 36 12.16 3.04 12.42
N THR A 37 12.45 3.66 11.28
CA THR A 37 11.83 3.33 9.99
C THR A 37 12.17 1.89 9.54
N LYS A 38 11.44 1.39 8.56
CA LYS A 38 11.71 0.07 7.97
C LYS A 38 13.13 -0.02 7.42
N GLU A 39 13.61 1.05 6.77
CA GLU A 39 14.98 1.13 6.28
C GLU A 39 16.01 1.05 7.41
N VAL A 40 15.81 1.80 8.49
CA VAL A 40 16.72 1.76 9.66
C VAL A 40 16.74 0.37 10.29
N GLN A 41 15.60 -0.27 10.45
CA GLN A 41 15.51 -1.63 10.98
C GLN A 41 16.21 -2.65 10.09
N ALA A 42 15.98 -2.58 8.78
CA ALA A 42 16.60 -3.48 7.80
C ALA A 42 18.12 -3.26 7.74
N LYS A 43 18.58 -2.02 7.81
CA LYS A 43 20.02 -1.69 7.84
C LYS A 43 20.71 -2.25 9.07
N LYS A 44 20.11 -2.08 10.24
CA LYS A 44 20.64 -2.67 11.50
C LYS A 44 20.71 -4.19 11.43
N ALA A 45 19.67 -4.84 10.89
CA ALA A 45 19.64 -6.29 10.72
C ALA A 45 20.72 -6.76 9.75
N GLN A 46 20.90 -6.07 8.63
CA GLN A 46 21.94 -6.39 7.66
C GLN A 46 23.33 -6.24 8.26
N ASP A 47 23.59 -5.14 8.95
CA ASP A 47 24.89 -4.88 9.61
C ASP A 47 25.19 -5.94 10.68
N PHE A 48 24.19 -6.35 11.48
CA PHE A 48 24.33 -7.40 12.47
C PHE A 48 24.71 -8.75 11.84
N ILE A 49 24.01 -9.15 10.77
CA ILE A 49 24.28 -10.40 10.04
C ILE A 49 25.69 -10.40 9.46
N GLN A 50 26.09 -9.31 8.84
CA GLN A 50 27.43 -9.18 8.23
C GLN A 50 28.55 -9.20 9.27
N ALA A 51 28.33 -8.59 10.43
CA ALA A 51 29.33 -8.52 11.50
C ALA A 51 29.43 -9.81 12.34
N ASN A 52 28.42 -10.67 12.30
CA ASN A 52 28.32 -11.84 13.18
C ASN A 52 28.02 -13.14 12.42
N PRO A 53 28.81 -13.54 11.41
CA PRO A 53 28.54 -14.73 10.62
C PRO A 53 28.60 -16.03 11.44
N THR A 54 29.29 -16.01 12.58
CA THR A 54 29.41 -17.17 13.49
C THR A 54 28.20 -17.38 14.37
N LEU A 55 27.30 -16.40 14.47
CA LEU A 55 26.08 -16.46 15.28
C LEU A 55 24.89 -17.05 14.53
N GLN A 56 25.07 -17.55 13.32
CA GLN A 56 24.02 -18.19 12.54
C GLN A 56 23.32 -19.28 13.36
N GLY A 57 21.99 -19.24 13.38
CA GLY A 57 21.17 -20.16 14.14
C GLY A 57 20.86 -19.73 15.58
N THR A 58 21.48 -18.64 16.07
CA THR A 58 21.08 -18.04 17.36
C THR A 58 19.77 -17.27 17.23
N PRO A 59 19.00 -17.09 18.33
CA PRO A 59 17.75 -16.32 18.29
C PRO A 59 17.94 -14.91 17.75
N GLU A 60 18.99 -14.21 18.12
CA GLU A 60 19.28 -12.84 17.67
C GLU A 60 19.57 -12.79 16.15
N TYR A 61 20.30 -13.76 15.65
CA TYR A 61 20.60 -13.85 14.23
C TYR A 61 19.34 -14.18 13.41
N MET A 62 18.50 -15.09 13.90
CA MET A 62 17.23 -15.45 13.27
C MET A 62 16.25 -14.27 13.25
N GLU A 63 16.23 -13.46 14.31
CA GLU A 63 15.41 -12.23 14.36
C GLU A 63 15.90 -11.21 13.33
N ALA A 64 17.20 -11.02 13.20
CA ALA A 64 17.77 -10.14 12.18
C ALA A 64 17.44 -10.62 10.76
N GLU A 65 17.51 -11.93 10.50
CA GLU A 65 17.07 -12.49 9.22
C GLU A 65 15.59 -12.24 8.95
N ALA A 66 14.72 -12.39 9.96
CA ALA A 66 13.29 -12.13 9.85
C ALA A 66 12.99 -10.66 9.54
N VAL A 67 13.69 -9.72 10.19
CA VAL A 67 13.58 -8.28 9.89
C VAL A 67 14.02 -7.98 8.48
N LEU A 68 15.13 -8.55 8.02
CA LEU A 68 15.65 -8.33 6.69
C LEU A 68 14.72 -8.92 5.61
N GLU A 69 14.13 -10.08 5.86
CA GLU A 69 13.13 -10.67 4.98
C GLU A 69 11.89 -9.77 4.85
N ARG A 70 11.44 -9.19 5.97
CA ARG A 70 10.24 -8.36 6.04
C ARG A 70 10.44 -6.97 5.44
N TYR A 71 11.54 -6.31 5.77
CA TYR A 71 11.79 -4.90 5.48
C TYR A 71 13.00 -4.66 4.55
N GLY A 72 13.62 -5.72 4.04
CA GLY A 72 14.78 -5.61 3.16
C GLY A 72 14.52 -4.79 1.88
N TYR A 73 13.28 -4.75 1.42
CA TYR A 73 12.89 -3.94 0.27
C TYR A 73 13.12 -2.43 0.50
N ALA A 74 13.06 -1.97 1.75
CA ALA A 74 13.31 -0.57 2.09
C ALA A 74 14.77 -0.13 1.91
N LEU A 75 15.70 -1.08 1.79
CA LEU A 75 17.12 -0.81 1.49
C LEU A 75 17.38 -0.47 0.02
N SER A 76 16.41 -0.65 -0.86
CA SER A 76 16.56 -0.30 -2.27
C SER A 76 16.76 1.19 -2.44
N GLU A 77 17.84 1.57 -3.10
CA GLU A 77 18.15 2.96 -3.45
C GLU A 77 17.51 3.41 -4.77
N GLN A 78 16.81 2.50 -5.44
CA GLN A 78 16.17 2.84 -6.70
C GLN A 78 15.02 3.80 -6.48
N PRO A 79 15.01 4.96 -7.16
CA PRO A 79 13.90 5.90 -7.08
C PRO A 79 12.64 5.28 -7.67
N PHE A 80 11.49 5.73 -7.19
CA PHE A 80 10.21 5.35 -7.77
C PHE A 80 10.16 5.74 -9.25
N SER A 81 9.77 4.80 -10.11
CA SER A 81 9.65 5.00 -11.54
C SER A 81 8.27 4.55 -12.02
N LEU A 82 7.55 5.46 -12.67
CA LEU A 82 6.28 5.13 -13.31
C LEU A 82 6.46 4.08 -14.41
N GLU A 83 7.56 4.12 -15.14
CA GLU A 83 7.89 3.14 -16.20
C GLU A 83 8.10 1.75 -15.62
N ALA A 84 8.81 1.65 -14.47
CA ALA A 84 8.98 0.39 -13.77
C ALA A 84 7.66 -0.17 -13.26
N LEU A 85 6.76 0.68 -12.74
CA LEU A 85 5.42 0.29 -12.32
C LEU A 85 4.59 -0.22 -13.50
N GLN A 86 4.59 0.47 -14.62
CA GLN A 86 3.90 0.04 -15.82
C GLN A 86 4.43 -1.30 -16.35
N ALA A 87 5.74 -1.49 -16.34
CA ALA A 87 6.36 -2.75 -16.71
C ALA A 87 5.91 -3.88 -15.76
N ALA A 88 5.91 -3.65 -14.46
CA ALA A 88 5.45 -4.63 -13.47
C ALA A 88 3.97 -5.02 -13.67
N VAL A 89 3.09 -4.05 -13.93
CA VAL A 89 1.68 -4.32 -14.23
C VAL A 89 1.51 -5.16 -15.49
N LYS A 90 2.29 -4.90 -16.54
CA LYS A 90 2.23 -5.66 -17.80
C LYS A 90 2.77 -7.07 -17.66
N THR A 91 3.87 -7.24 -16.91
CA THR A 91 4.56 -8.53 -16.79
C THR A 91 3.97 -9.42 -15.71
N ASN A 92 3.39 -8.83 -14.67
CA ASN A 92 2.89 -9.58 -13.51
C ASN A 92 1.63 -8.96 -12.91
N PRO A 93 0.51 -8.90 -13.66
CA PRO A 93 -0.72 -8.27 -13.20
C PRO A 93 -1.32 -8.98 -11.97
N GLY A 94 -1.16 -10.30 -11.87
CA GLY A 94 -1.65 -11.08 -10.73
C GLY A 94 -0.99 -10.70 -9.41
N ALA A 95 0.34 -10.53 -9.41
CA ALA A 95 1.07 -10.09 -8.23
C ALA A 95 0.72 -8.64 -7.84
N MET A 96 0.53 -7.76 -8.81
CA MET A 96 0.12 -6.38 -8.54
C MET A 96 -1.26 -6.31 -7.89
N ALA A 97 -2.21 -7.11 -8.38
CA ALA A 97 -3.53 -7.24 -7.76
C ALA A 97 -3.44 -7.81 -6.34
N GLY A 98 -2.57 -8.79 -6.12
CA GLY A 98 -2.33 -9.38 -4.80
C GLY A 98 -1.75 -8.38 -3.81
N GLU A 99 -0.80 -7.55 -4.21
CA GLU A 99 -0.25 -6.48 -3.37
C GLU A 99 -1.31 -5.40 -3.04
N PHE A 100 -2.18 -5.09 -3.97
CA PHE A 100 -3.32 -4.20 -3.71
C PHE A 100 -4.25 -4.77 -2.64
N VAL A 101 -4.57 -6.06 -2.70
CA VAL A 101 -5.38 -6.74 -1.67
C VAL A 101 -4.64 -6.79 -0.34
N ASN A 102 -3.34 -7.02 -0.33
CA ASN A 102 -2.52 -6.99 0.89
C ASN A 102 -2.63 -5.64 1.62
N ALA A 103 -2.64 -4.52 0.90
CA ALA A 103 -2.81 -3.21 1.49
C ALA A 103 -4.13 -3.07 2.25
N PHE A 104 -5.23 -3.58 1.70
CA PHE A 104 -6.53 -3.59 2.39
C PHE A 104 -6.58 -4.57 3.56
N MET A 105 -5.88 -5.70 3.48
CA MET A 105 -5.79 -6.63 4.61
C MET A 105 -4.97 -6.06 5.77
N ALA A 106 -3.94 -5.26 5.48
CA ALA A 106 -3.17 -4.56 6.51
C ALA A 106 -4.00 -3.48 7.23
N ASP A 107 -4.82 -2.77 6.46
CA ASP A 107 -5.63 -1.65 6.95
C ASP A 107 -7.09 -1.78 6.45
N PRO A 108 -7.89 -2.69 7.04
CA PRO A 108 -9.25 -2.99 6.56
C PRO A 108 -10.20 -1.79 6.56
N TYR A 109 -9.96 -0.81 7.43
CA TYR A 109 -10.77 0.41 7.49
C TYR A 109 -10.71 1.23 6.18
N LEU A 110 -9.68 1.08 5.36
CA LEU A 110 -9.58 1.74 4.06
C LEU A 110 -10.74 1.40 3.11
N LEU A 111 -11.36 0.23 3.27
CA LEU A 111 -12.53 -0.17 2.51
C LEU A 111 -13.78 0.64 2.87
N PHE A 112 -13.86 1.14 4.10
CA PHE A 112 -15.06 1.75 4.65
C PHE A 112 -14.98 3.27 4.70
N THR A 113 -13.80 3.85 4.88
CA THR A 113 -13.63 5.28 5.14
C THR A 113 -14.08 6.17 3.97
N PRO A 114 -13.71 5.92 2.69
CA PRO A 114 -14.21 6.72 1.58
C PRO A 114 -15.72 6.63 1.44
N TYR A 115 -16.29 5.49 1.84
CA TYR A 115 -17.71 5.22 1.76
C TYR A 115 -18.49 5.94 2.86
N ALA A 116 -17.96 5.91 4.09
CA ALA A 116 -18.67 6.41 5.26
C ALA A 116 -18.61 7.93 5.43
N LEU A 117 -17.47 8.55 5.11
CA LEU A 117 -17.22 9.95 5.43
C LEU A 117 -17.39 10.93 4.27
N GLY A 118 -17.01 10.55 3.06
CA GLY A 118 -16.99 11.46 1.92
C GLY A 118 -17.85 11.02 0.74
N GLY A 119 -17.79 9.75 0.37
CA GLY A 119 -18.45 9.23 -0.83
C GLY A 119 -19.97 9.36 -0.78
N ASN A 120 -20.59 9.05 0.35
CA ASN A 120 -22.05 9.17 0.51
C ASN A 120 -22.53 10.63 0.53
N ALA A 121 -21.79 11.51 1.18
CA ALA A 121 -22.11 12.93 1.18
C ALA A 121 -22.01 13.54 -0.23
N LEU A 122 -20.94 13.25 -0.93
CA LEU A 122 -20.74 13.72 -2.30
C LEU A 122 -21.75 13.08 -3.28
N ALA A 123 -22.07 11.81 -3.12
CA ALA A 123 -23.09 11.15 -3.92
C ALA A 123 -24.47 11.79 -3.74
N LYS A 124 -24.86 12.10 -2.50
CA LYS A 124 -26.11 12.82 -2.20
C LYS A 124 -26.12 14.22 -2.80
N PHE A 125 -25.00 14.94 -2.71
CA PHE A 125 -24.86 16.25 -3.34
C PHE A 125 -25.04 16.16 -4.86
N MET A 126 -24.39 15.19 -5.51
CA MET A 126 -24.51 14.98 -6.96
C MET A 126 -25.92 14.60 -7.37
N GLN A 127 -26.62 13.77 -6.57
CA GLN A 127 -28.03 13.45 -6.79
C GLN A 127 -28.93 14.67 -6.68
N ALA A 128 -28.76 15.47 -5.63
CA ALA A 128 -29.55 16.68 -5.39
C ALA A 128 -29.39 17.71 -6.53
N ASN A 129 -28.23 17.73 -7.20
CA ASN A 129 -27.94 18.65 -8.30
C ASN A 129 -28.05 18.00 -9.69
N ASN A 130 -28.62 16.81 -9.78
CA ASN A 130 -28.79 16.04 -11.03
C ASN A 130 -27.48 15.79 -11.82
N ILE A 131 -26.35 15.81 -11.16
CA ILE A 131 -25.05 15.56 -11.76
C ILE A 131 -24.94 14.06 -12.05
N LEU A 132 -24.74 13.70 -13.33
CA LEU A 132 -24.69 12.32 -13.80
C LEU A 132 -25.92 11.48 -13.43
N ALA A 133 -27.09 12.10 -13.27
CA ALA A 133 -28.32 11.45 -12.82
C ALA A 133 -28.76 10.26 -13.70
N LYS A 134 -28.39 10.26 -14.98
CA LYS A 134 -28.73 9.19 -15.94
C LYS A 134 -27.87 7.93 -15.80
N VAL A 135 -26.78 7.99 -15.06
CA VAL A 135 -25.81 6.91 -14.87
C VAL A 135 -25.42 6.76 -13.39
N PRO A 136 -26.32 6.27 -12.53
CA PRO A 136 -26.11 6.28 -11.07
C PRO A 136 -24.86 5.53 -10.61
N ARG A 137 -24.46 4.49 -11.31
CA ARG A 137 -23.24 3.74 -10.99
C ARG A 137 -21.99 4.59 -11.18
N ILE A 138 -21.92 5.35 -12.29
CA ILE A 138 -20.81 6.25 -12.58
C ILE A 138 -20.81 7.40 -11.58
N GLN A 139 -21.98 7.99 -11.30
CA GLN A 139 -22.13 9.04 -10.29
C GLN A 139 -21.55 8.60 -8.93
N ARG A 140 -21.91 7.42 -8.46
CA ARG A 140 -21.45 6.88 -7.19
C ARG A 140 -19.96 6.54 -7.21
N GLY A 141 -19.49 5.95 -8.30
CA GLY A 141 -18.06 5.66 -8.49
C GLY A 141 -17.20 6.93 -8.44
N VAL A 142 -17.62 7.98 -9.16
CA VAL A 142 -16.93 9.28 -9.15
C VAL A 142 -16.92 9.91 -7.77
N ALA A 143 -18.05 9.86 -7.06
CA ALA A 143 -18.15 10.40 -5.69
C ALA A 143 -17.19 9.68 -4.73
N ILE A 144 -17.16 8.35 -4.76
CA ILE A 144 -16.27 7.54 -3.91
C ILE A 144 -14.81 7.73 -4.31
N GLY A 145 -14.50 7.70 -5.59
CA GLY A 145 -13.14 7.92 -6.09
C GLY A 145 -12.57 9.28 -5.71
N THR A 146 -13.38 10.32 -5.83
CA THR A 146 -12.98 11.69 -5.45
C THR A 146 -12.78 11.81 -3.92
N ALA A 147 -13.66 11.22 -3.13
CA ALA A 147 -13.53 11.22 -1.67
C ALA A 147 -12.32 10.41 -1.18
N ALA A 148 -11.89 9.40 -1.92
CA ALA A 148 -10.73 8.59 -1.58
C ALA A 148 -9.38 9.28 -1.84
N VAL A 149 -9.32 10.32 -2.68
CA VAL A 149 -8.07 10.99 -3.06
C VAL A 149 -7.30 11.54 -1.84
N PRO A 150 -7.90 12.32 -0.93
CA PRO A 150 -7.19 12.83 0.25
C PRO A 150 -6.68 11.71 1.16
N GLU A 151 -7.45 10.63 1.32
CA GLU A 151 -7.06 9.49 2.14
C GLU A 151 -5.93 8.69 1.51
N ALA A 152 -5.98 8.46 0.20
CA ALA A 152 -4.90 7.80 -0.53
C ALA A 152 -3.60 8.61 -0.46
N ALA A 153 -3.66 9.93 -0.57
CA ALA A 153 -2.51 10.81 -0.43
C ALA A 153 -1.93 10.77 0.98
N ALA A 154 -2.76 10.83 2.02
CA ALA A 154 -2.34 10.73 3.41
C ALA A 154 -1.74 9.35 3.70
N TYR A 155 -2.36 8.29 3.23
CA TYR A 155 -1.88 6.92 3.37
C TYR A 155 -0.50 6.73 2.73
N SER A 156 -0.35 7.12 1.47
CA SER A 156 0.93 7.04 0.76
C SER A 156 2.03 7.83 1.47
N THR A 157 1.71 9.03 1.94
CA THR A 157 2.64 9.88 2.69
C THR A 157 3.12 9.20 3.96
N VAL A 158 2.22 8.72 4.81
CA VAL A 158 2.58 8.08 6.09
C VAL A 158 3.35 6.78 5.85
N MET A 159 2.95 5.98 4.88
CA MET A 159 3.64 4.72 4.55
C MET A 159 5.08 4.97 4.08
N GLN A 160 5.32 5.98 3.24
CA GLN A 160 6.66 6.35 2.79
C GLN A 160 7.53 6.88 3.94
N LEU A 161 6.97 7.70 4.81
CA LEU A 161 7.68 8.19 6.01
C LEU A 161 8.07 7.05 6.95
N GLY A 162 7.20 6.07 7.15
CA GLY A 162 7.49 4.88 7.94
C GLY A 162 8.53 3.96 7.28
N GLU A 163 8.58 3.96 5.94
CA GLU A 163 9.53 3.17 5.17
C GLU A 163 10.96 3.74 5.25
N LYS A 164 11.13 5.01 4.86
CA LYS A 164 12.45 5.65 4.72
C LYS A 164 12.62 6.96 5.50
N GLY A 165 11.57 7.52 6.04
CA GLY A 165 11.60 8.85 6.64
C GLY A 165 11.61 9.98 5.61
N GLU A 166 11.48 9.68 4.33
CA GLU A 166 11.53 10.63 3.22
C GLU A 166 10.30 10.46 2.33
N LEU A 167 9.95 11.53 1.61
CA LEU A 167 8.83 11.55 0.68
C LEU A 167 9.31 11.64 -0.76
N ASP A 168 8.75 10.79 -1.60
CA ASP A 168 8.80 10.92 -3.05
C ASP A 168 7.45 11.45 -3.56
N ALA A 169 7.43 12.70 -4.00
CA ALA A 169 6.22 13.36 -4.44
C ALA A 169 5.59 12.67 -5.67
N ASN A 170 6.40 12.13 -6.56
CA ASN A 170 5.91 11.39 -7.72
C ASN A 170 5.22 10.09 -7.30
N ARG A 171 5.80 9.38 -6.34
CA ARG A 171 5.21 8.17 -5.77
C ARG A 171 3.89 8.48 -5.07
N VAL A 172 3.83 9.55 -4.26
CA VAL A 172 2.58 10.01 -3.64
C VAL A 172 1.51 10.28 -4.70
N ALA A 173 1.84 11.02 -5.76
CA ALA A 173 0.91 11.35 -6.82
C ALA A 173 0.36 10.10 -7.53
N VAL A 174 1.22 9.15 -7.88
CA VAL A 174 0.83 7.90 -8.57
C VAL A 174 0.01 7.00 -7.66
N GLU A 175 0.42 6.78 -6.42
CA GLU A 175 -0.31 5.96 -5.46
C GLU A 175 -1.68 6.57 -5.11
N THR A 176 -1.76 7.90 -5.05
CA THR A 176 -3.02 8.63 -4.89
C THR A 176 -3.95 8.41 -6.07
N ALA A 177 -3.43 8.47 -7.29
CA ALA A 177 -4.22 8.22 -8.50
C ALA A 177 -4.72 6.77 -8.57
N ILE A 178 -3.89 5.80 -8.19
CA ILE A 178 -4.27 4.38 -8.13
C ILE A 178 -5.34 4.17 -7.05
N GLY A 179 -5.18 4.76 -5.87
CA GLY A 179 -6.17 4.69 -4.79
C GLY A 179 -7.52 5.28 -5.18
N GLY A 180 -7.52 6.43 -5.85
CA GLY A 180 -8.72 7.06 -6.39
C GLY A 180 -9.40 6.22 -7.47
N ALA A 181 -8.63 5.66 -8.41
CA ALA A 181 -9.14 4.79 -9.47
C ALA A 181 -9.70 3.47 -8.91
N GLY A 182 -9.02 2.87 -7.92
CA GLY A 182 -9.49 1.68 -7.24
C GLY A 182 -10.80 1.91 -6.49
N ALA A 183 -10.92 3.02 -5.78
CA ALA A 183 -12.15 3.40 -5.08
C ALA A 183 -13.30 3.71 -6.05
N LEU A 184 -13.01 4.34 -7.20
CA LEU A 184 -13.98 4.57 -8.27
C LEU A 184 -14.54 3.23 -8.79
N GLY A 185 -13.67 2.26 -9.07
CA GLY A 185 -14.07 0.92 -9.52
C GLY A 185 -14.95 0.19 -8.49
N LEU A 186 -14.56 0.23 -7.22
CA LEU A 186 -15.36 -0.35 -6.13
C LEU A 186 -16.72 0.35 -5.99
N GLY A 187 -16.76 1.67 -6.10
CA GLY A 187 -17.99 2.44 -6.05
C GLY A 187 -18.97 2.09 -7.18
N MET A 188 -18.45 1.84 -8.38
CA MET A 188 -19.28 1.39 -9.52
C MET A 188 -19.83 -0.02 -9.31
N LEU A 189 -19.05 -0.94 -8.74
CA LEU A 189 -19.47 -2.31 -8.46
C LEU A 189 -20.54 -2.36 -7.36
N TRP A 190 -20.35 -1.61 -6.29
CA TRP A 190 -21.28 -1.58 -5.16
C TRP A 190 -22.51 -0.71 -5.40
N GLY A 191 -22.43 0.20 -6.33
CA GLY A 191 -23.55 1.09 -6.68
C GLY A 191 -24.70 0.44 -7.42
N GLY A 192 -24.68 -0.87 -7.61
CA GLY A 192 -25.63 -1.62 -8.43
C GLY A 192 -26.84 -2.23 -7.72
N SER A 193 -26.99 -1.95 -6.45
CA SER A 193 -28.16 -2.41 -5.69
C SER A 193 -29.08 -1.27 -5.31
#